data_2aea704010d19a60e0ba3f4789359c8b
#
_entry.id   2aea704010d19a60e0ba3f4789359c8b
#
_cell.length_a   1.000
_cell.length_b   1.000
_cell.length_c   1.000
_cell.angle_alpha   90.00
_cell.angle_beta   90.00
_cell.angle_gamma   90.00
#
_symmetry.space_group_name_H-M   'P 1'
#
loop_
_entity.id
_entity.type
_entity.pdbx_description
1 polymer ?
#
loop_
_entity_poly.entity_id
_entity_poly.type
_entity_poly.pdbx_seq_one_letter_code
_entity_poly.pdbx_strand_id
1 'polypeptide(L)'
;HPEKGPMVLELNSQPGLQIQLANMAGLKKRLERIEDLEVRDAEHGVRIAKSLFAERFLDRVKAEEGIKIVKASEEVKVLNSKGEKFKVLAKVDTGSWSSSIDKNLAKNLGLLNKNKILWYKKKMSSLGKEERSVIPLTFWIAGRKVDTRASVSDRDDLTYPLLIGRIDLAGFLVNPEIDKEKLIQAKKW
;
A
#
# COMPACT_ATOMS: atom_id res chain seq x y z
N HIS A 1 6.33 -13.21 17.49
CA HIS A 1 6.59 -12.82 18.87
C HIS A 1 6.11 -11.39 19.09
N PRO A 2 5.35 -11.09 20.15
CA PRO A 2 4.75 -9.76 20.35
C PRO A 2 5.79 -8.63 20.36
N GLU A 3 6.93 -8.83 20.96
CA GLU A 3 7.99 -7.81 21.06
C GLU A 3 9.02 -7.87 19.93
N LYS A 4 9.31 -9.08 19.42
CA LYS A 4 10.35 -9.29 18.40
C LYS A 4 9.77 -9.28 16.98
N GLY A 5 8.45 -9.22 16.82
CA GLY A 5 7.79 -9.29 15.53
C GLY A 5 7.80 -10.69 14.90
N PRO A 6 7.59 -10.80 13.61
CA PRO A 6 7.59 -12.09 12.91
C PRO A 6 8.97 -12.74 12.96
N MET A 7 8.96 -14.03 13.29
CA MET A 7 10.16 -14.86 13.37
C MET A 7 9.99 -16.08 12.46
N VAL A 8 11.06 -16.52 11.82
CA VAL A 8 11.09 -17.79 11.10
C VAL A 8 11.21 -18.90 12.13
N LEU A 9 10.23 -19.78 12.19
CA LEU A 9 10.22 -20.96 13.06
C LEU A 9 10.84 -22.15 12.36
N GLU A 10 10.48 -22.38 11.10
CA GLU A 10 11.00 -23.47 10.28
C GLU A 10 10.89 -23.15 8.80
N LEU A 11 11.66 -23.84 7.98
CA LEU A 11 11.53 -23.90 6.54
C LEU A 11 11.00 -25.29 6.17
N ASN A 12 9.83 -25.34 5.58
CA ASN A 12 9.19 -26.58 5.17
C ASN A 12 9.08 -26.63 3.65
N SER A 13 9.78 -27.57 3.00
CA SER A 13 9.77 -27.74 1.54
C SER A 13 8.46 -28.37 1.01
N GLN A 14 7.67 -28.99 1.89
CA GLN A 14 6.39 -29.62 1.56
C GLN A 14 5.28 -29.17 2.52
N PRO A 15 4.93 -27.87 2.54
CA PRO A 15 3.97 -27.34 3.50
C PRO A 15 2.56 -27.88 3.22
N GLY A 16 1.84 -28.22 4.29
CA GLY A 16 0.42 -28.54 4.21
C GLY A 16 -0.39 -27.30 3.77
N LEU A 17 -1.11 -27.41 2.65
CA LEU A 17 -1.87 -26.29 2.08
C LEU A 17 -3.14 -25.93 2.87
N GLN A 18 -3.61 -26.79 3.77
CA GLN A 18 -4.86 -26.59 4.54
C GLN A 18 -4.82 -25.32 5.40
N ILE A 19 -3.68 -25.01 6.00
CA ILE A 19 -3.50 -23.77 6.77
C ILE A 19 -3.68 -22.53 5.89
N GLN A 20 -3.33 -22.60 4.62
CA GLN A 20 -3.49 -21.50 3.67
C GLN A 20 -4.96 -21.28 3.31
N LEU A 21 -5.74 -22.36 3.19
CA LEU A 21 -7.18 -22.29 2.97
C LEU A 21 -7.92 -21.75 4.20
N ALA A 22 -7.58 -22.22 5.39
CA ALA A 22 -8.14 -21.74 6.65
C ALA A 22 -7.90 -20.23 6.88
N ASN A 23 -6.86 -19.73 6.29
CA ASN A 23 -6.49 -18.33 6.39
C ASN A 23 -7.04 -17.44 5.25
N MET A 24 -7.92 -17.96 4.40
CA MET A 24 -8.56 -17.25 3.27
C MET A 24 -7.57 -16.54 2.31
N ALA A 25 -6.32 -16.97 2.34
CA ALA A 25 -5.25 -16.37 1.57
C ALA A 25 -4.71 -17.36 0.55
N GLY A 26 -5.12 -17.24 -0.68
CA GLY A 26 -4.61 -18.06 -1.75
C GLY A 26 -3.08 -17.96 -1.88
N LEU A 27 -2.36 -19.01 -1.47
CA LEU A 27 -0.91 -19.09 -1.59
C LEU A 27 -0.47 -18.82 -3.04
N LYS A 28 -1.18 -19.38 -4.02
CA LYS A 28 -0.93 -19.19 -5.45
C LYS A 28 -0.85 -17.70 -5.81
N LYS A 29 -1.87 -16.89 -5.47
CA LYS A 29 -1.90 -15.46 -5.76
C LYS A 29 -0.76 -14.68 -5.09
N ARG A 30 -0.24 -15.16 -3.98
CA ARG A 30 0.91 -14.55 -3.30
C ARG A 30 2.22 -14.91 -3.96
N LEU A 31 2.39 -16.17 -4.35
CA LEU A 31 3.57 -16.63 -5.07
C LEU A 31 3.66 -15.97 -6.44
N GLU A 32 2.56 -15.83 -7.18
CA GLU A 32 2.51 -15.09 -8.45
C GLU A 32 2.99 -13.62 -8.32
N ARG A 33 2.87 -13.03 -7.14
CA ARG A 33 3.34 -11.66 -6.89
C ARG A 33 4.83 -11.54 -6.63
N ILE A 34 5.47 -12.63 -6.24
CA ILE A 34 6.91 -12.68 -5.96
C ILE A 34 7.66 -13.49 -7.02
N GLU A 35 6.96 -14.04 -8.00
CA GLU A 35 7.55 -14.68 -9.16
C GLU A 35 8.46 -13.66 -9.85
N ASP A 36 9.67 -14.07 -10.17
CA ASP A 36 10.73 -13.25 -10.78
C ASP A 36 11.23 -12.05 -9.91
N LEU A 37 10.87 -11.97 -8.62
CA LEU A 37 11.44 -10.97 -7.74
C LEU A 37 12.82 -11.41 -7.22
N GLU A 38 13.84 -10.64 -7.55
CA GLU A 38 15.17 -10.83 -6.98
C GLU A 38 15.24 -10.29 -5.55
N VAL A 39 15.62 -11.16 -4.61
CA VAL A 39 15.88 -10.80 -3.21
C VAL A 39 17.36 -10.46 -3.06
N ARG A 40 17.67 -9.20 -2.77
CA ARG A 40 19.06 -8.70 -2.66
C ARG A 40 19.80 -9.21 -1.42
N ASP A 41 19.07 -9.29 -0.31
CA ASP A 41 19.57 -9.68 1.00
C ASP A 41 18.42 -10.15 1.91
N ALA A 42 18.75 -10.73 3.06
CA ALA A 42 17.78 -11.26 4.00
C ALA A 42 16.79 -10.19 4.50
N GLU A 43 17.26 -8.96 4.75
CA GLU A 43 16.39 -7.86 5.18
C GLU A 43 15.41 -7.45 4.09
N HIS A 44 15.85 -7.44 2.84
CA HIS A 44 14.97 -7.19 1.69
C HIS A 44 13.87 -8.25 1.59
N GLY A 45 14.24 -9.54 1.74
CA GLY A 45 13.28 -10.65 1.76
C GLY A 45 12.25 -10.51 2.89
N VAL A 46 12.69 -10.15 4.09
CA VAL A 46 11.79 -9.90 5.24
C VAL A 46 10.85 -8.72 4.97
N ARG A 47 11.32 -7.63 4.34
CA ARG A 47 10.45 -6.49 3.98
C ARG A 47 9.39 -6.88 2.97
N ILE A 48 9.75 -7.65 1.94
CA ILE A 48 8.80 -8.18 0.95
C ILE A 48 7.76 -9.05 1.66
N ALA A 49 8.20 -10.01 2.48
CA ALA A 49 7.30 -10.91 3.20
C ALA A 49 6.34 -10.13 4.12
N LYS A 50 6.85 -9.20 4.93
CA LYS A 50 6.00 -8.34 5.79
C LYS A 50 4.96 -7.59 4.98
N SER A 51 5.32 -7.01 3.84
CA SER A 51 4.40 -6.28 2.97
C SER A 51 3.32 -7.17 2.36
N LEU A 52 3.66 -8.40 1.99
CA LEU A 52 2.69 -9.37 1.45
C LEU A 52 1.73 -9.90 2.52
N PHE A 53 2.21 -10.05 3.76
CA PHE A 53 1.40 -10.55 4.87
C PHE A 53 0.58 -9.47 5.58
N ALA A 54 0.94 -8.19 5.45
CA ALA A 54 0.18 -7.07 6.03
C ALA A 54 -1.27 -7.03 5.54
N GLU A 55 -1.54 -7.39 4.27
CA GLU A 55 -2.90 -7.45 3.71
C GLU A 55 -3.89 -8.28 4.56
N ARG A 56 -3.40 -9.30 5.20
CA ARG A 56 -4.20 -10.24 5.99
C ARG A 56 -4.65 -9.70 7.32
N PHE A 57 -3.77 -8.99 7.98
CA PHE A 57 -4.09 -8.31 9.22
C PHE A 57 -5.16 -7.25 9.00
N LEU A 58 -5.06 -6.54 7.86
CA LEU A 58 -6.05 -5.54 7.44
C LEU A 58 -7.45 -6.15 7.23
N ASP A 59 -7.56 -7.33 6.63
CA ASP A 59 -8.86 -7.94 6.39
C ASP A 59 -9.57 -8.34 7.69
N ARG A 60 -8.81 -8.80 8.68
CA ARG A 60 -9.34 -9.09 10.02
C ARG A 60 -9.78 -7.80 10.74
N VAL A 61 -8.93 -6.78 10.77
CA VAL A 61 -9.24 -5.49 11.39
C VAL A 61 -10.46 -4.84 10.71
N LYS A 62 -10.57 -4.94 9.38
CA LYS A 62 -11.74 -4.44 8.64
C LYS A 62 -13.03 -5.15 9.05
N ALA A 63 -13.00 -6.45 9.26
CA ALA A 63 -14.15 -7.22 9.72
C ALA A 63 -14.57 -6.83 11.14
N GLU A 64 -13.61 -6.59 12.02
CA GLU A 64 -13.85 -6.21 13.42
C GLU A 64 -14.35 -4.76 13.57
N GLU A 65 -13.80 -3.82 12.77
CA GLU A 65 -14.19 -2.40 12.83
C GLU A 65 -15.46 -2.05 12.05
N GLY A 66 -16.01 -2.97 11.27
CA GLY A 66 -17.17 -2.75 10.41
C GLY A 66 -16.84 -1.95 9.13
N ILE A 67 -17.87 -1.68 8.35
CA ILE A 67 -17.78 -0.94 7.08
C ILE A 67 -17.76 0.56 7.37
N LYS A 68 -16.79 1.28 6.80
CA LYS A 68 -16.69 2.74 6.88
C LYS A 68 -16.93 3.39 5.52
N ILE A 69 -17.49 4.58 5.53
CA ILE A 69 -17.75 5.35 4.31
C ILE A 69 -16.59 6.33 4.10
N VAL A 70 -16.09 6.40 2.88
CA VAL A 70 -15.08 7.37 2.42
C VAL A 70 -15.58 8.10 1.19
N LYS A 71 -15.18 9.36 1.00
CA LYS A 71 -15.53 10.17 -0.17
C LYS A 71 -14.56 9.89 -1.33
N ALA A 72 -14.86 10.41 -2.51
CA ALA A 72 -13.97 10.33 -3.69
C ALA A 72 -12.61 11.02 -3.47
N SER A 73 -12.54 11.96 -2.51
CA SER A 73 -11.29 12.55 -2.01
C SER A 73 -11.29 12.57 -0.49
N GLU A 74 -10.19 12.14 0.13
CA GLU A 74 -10.07 12.04 1.59
C GLU A 74 -8.76 12.64 2.10
N GLU A 75 -8.83 13.36 3.23
CA GLU A 75 -7.64 13.70 3.99
C GLU A 75 -7.18 12.45 4.76
N VAL A 76 -5.99 11.99 4.44
CA VAL A 76 -5.37 10.83 5.09
C VAL A 76 -4.13 11.27 5.87
N LYS A 77 -3.73 10.47 6.86
CA LYS A 77 -2.48 10.69 7.59
C LYS A 77 -1.47 9.65 7.14
N VAL A 78 -0.42 10.06 6.45
CA VAL A 78 0.66 9.17 5.98
C VAL A 78 1.79 9.15 7.00
N LEU A 79 2.31 7.96 7.31
CA LEU A 79 3.45 7.78 8.21
C LEU A 79 4.75 8.06 7.45
N ASN A 80 5.57 8.99 7.95
CA ASN A 80 6.89 9.23 7.39
C ASN A 80 7.96 8.25 7.92
N SER A 81 9.19 8.40 7.45
CA SER A 81 10.30 7.55 7.87
C SER A 81 10.73 7.70 9.33
N LYS A 82 10.32 8.79 10.00
CA LYS A 82 10.61 9.08 11.41
C LYS A 82 9.50 8.65 12.36
N GLY A 83 8.38 8.09 11.82
CA GLY A 83 7.22 7.69 12.64
C GLY A 83 6.20 8.81 12.87
N GLU A 84 6.31 9.94 12.19
CA GLU A 84 5.38 11.06 12.29
C GLU A 84 4.27 10.94 11.25
N LYS A 85 3.08 11.47 11.56
CA LYS A 85 1.90 11.43 10.69
C LYS A 85 1.71 12.76 9.97
N PHE A 86 1.75 12.73 8.65
CA PHE A 86 1.52 13.89 7.78
C PHE A 86 0.15 13.81 7.12
N LYS A 87 -0.58 14.93 7.13
CA LYS A 87 -1.85 15.05 6.42
C LYS A 87 -1.60 15.19 4.94
N VAL A 88 -2.27 14.38 4.15
CA VAL A 88 -2.17 14.34 2.70
C VAL A 88 -3.56 14.20 2.12
N LEU A 89 -3.91 14.97 1.11
CA LEU A 89 -5.15 14.76 0.37
C LEU A 89 -4.96 13.63 -0.64
N ALA A 90 -5.80 12.60 -0.53
CA ALA A 90 -5.75 11.42 -1.38
C ALA A 90 -6.98 11.33 -2.28
N LYS A 91 -6.80 10.85 -3.51
CA LYS A 91 -7.90 10.41 -4.37
C LYS A 91 -8.24 8.96 -4.04
N VAL A 92 -9.50 8.70 -3.77
CA VAL A 92 -10.08 7.35 -3.69
C VAL A 92 -10.44 6.91 -5.11
N ASP A 93 -9.79 5.85 -5.62
CA ASP A 93 -9.91 5.44 -7.01
C ASP A 93 -10.24 3.95 -7.13
N THR A 94 -11.51 3.66 -7.29
CA THR A 94 -12.02 2.30 -7.50
C THR A 94 -11.66 1.71 -8.87
N GLY A 95 -11.19 2.52 -9.81
CA GLY A 95 -10.66 2.09 -11.11
C GLY A 95 -9.23 1.56 -11.03
N SER A 96 -8.45 2.02 -10.07
CA SER A 96 -7.07 1.58 -9.86
C SER A 96 -6.99 0.33 -8.99
N TRP A 97 -6.16 -0.63 -9.38
CA TRP A 97 -5.97 -1.87 -8.61
C TRP A 97 -5.22 -1.62 -7.30
N SER A 98 -4.11 -0.89 -7.33
CA SER A 98 -3.23 -0.62 -6.19
C SER A 98 -3.00 0.87 -5.99
N SER A 99 -2.63 1.25 -4.79
CA SER A 99 -2.30 2.63 -4.44
C SER A 99 -1.01 3.11 -5.11
N SER A 100 -0.92 4.42 -5.31
CA SER A 100 0.28 5.08 -5.81
C SER A 100 0.51 6.41 -5.10
N ILE A 101 1.78 6.74 -4.87
CA ILE A 101 2.22 7.95 -4.20
C ILE A 101 3.10 8.77 -5.15
N ASP A 102 2.98 10.09 -5.07
CA ASP A 102 3.84 11.01 -5.79
C ASP A 102 5.31 10.85 -5.37
N LYS A 103 6.21 11.00 -6.35
CA LYS A 103 7.65 10.84 -6.18
C LYS A 103 8.24 11.88 -5.22
N ASN A 104 7.82 13.13 -5.33
CA ASN A 104 8.33 14.21 -4.49
C ASN A 104 7.78 14.08 -3.07
N LEU A 105 6.48 13.76 -2.92
CA LEU A 105 5.91 13.44 -1.62
C LEU A 105 6.63 12.26 -0.95
N ALA A 106 6.88 11.17 -1.67
CA ALA A 106 7.59 10.02 -1.13
C ALA A 106 9.02 10.35 -0.69
N LYS A 107 9.72 11.22 -1.43
CA LYS A 107 11.06 11.74 -1.04
C LYS A 107 10.96 12.60 0.22
N ASN A 108 10.04 13.57 0.27
CA ASN A 108 9.86 14.50 1.39
C ASN A 108 9.52 13.76 2.69
N LEU A 109 8.73 12.69 2.60
CA LEU A 109 8.42 11.81 3.73
C LEU A 109 9.54 10.83 4.08
N GLY A 110 10.67 10.82 3.33
CA GLY A 110 11.79 9.90 3.53
C GLY A 110 11.44 8.43 3.25
N LEU A 111 10.39 8.19 2.46
CA LEU A 111 9.92 6.86 2.10
C LEU A 111 10.63 6.30 0.86
N LEU A 112 11.10 7.17 -0.03
CA LEU A 112 11.81 6.79 -1.25
C LEU A 112 13.32 6.72 -1.01
N ASN A 113 13.77 5.60 -0.47
CA ASN A 113 15.18 5.26 -0.25
C ASN A 113 15.45 3.89 -0.87
N LYS A 114 16.65 3.69 -1.46
CA LYS A 114 17.04 2.40 -2.07
C LYS A 114 16.78 1.21 -1.14
N ASN A 115 17.05 1.37 0.15
CA ASN A 115 16.85 0.32 1.15
C ASN A 115 15.37 0.05 1.47
N LYS A 116 14.45 0.94 1.12
CA LYS A 116 13.00 0.79 1.34
C LYS A 116 12.25 0.30 0.11
N ILE A 117 12.87 0.31 -1.06
CA ILE A 117 12.25 -0.20 -2.28
C ILE A 117 12.10 -1.71 -2.16
N LEU A 118 10.85 -2.17 -2.29
CA LEU A 118 10.52 -3.60 -2.27
C LEU A 118 10.89 -4.26 -3.60
N TRP A 119 10.40 -3.71 -4.71
CA TRP A 119 10.72 -4.13 -6.09
C TRP A 119 10.44 -3.01 -7.09
N TYR A 120 10.78 -3.25 -8.34
CA TYR A 120 10.42 -2.39 -9.46
C TYR A 120 9.32 -3.06 -10.28
N LYS A 121 8.32 -2.30 -10.70
CA LYS A 121 7.20 -2.75 -11.53
C LYS A 121 7.24 -2.06 -12.87
N LYS A 122 7.28 -2.84 -13.95
CA LYS A 122 7.10 -2.33 -15.31
C LYS A 122 5.62 -2.00 -15.54
N LYS A 123 5.31 -0.81 -15.97
CA LYS A 123 3.97 -0.38 -16.35
C LYS A 123 3.98 0.07 -17.80
N MET A 124 3.03 -0.45 -18.59
CA MET A 124 2.75 0.07 -19.92
C MET A 124 1.80 1.26 -19.77
N SER A 125 2.14 2.38 -20.35
CA SER A 125 1.27 3.55 -20.48
C SER A 125 1.21 3.97 -21.95
N SER A 126 0.31 4.88 -22.30
CA SER A 126 0.25 5.48 -23.63
C SER A 126 1.55 6.20 -24.05
N LEU A 127 2.40 6.54 -23.08
CA LEU A 127 3.70 7.19 -23.26
C LEU A 127 4.88 6.20 -23.32
N GLY A 128 4.62 4.88 -23.27
CA GLY A 128 5.66 3.84 -23.33
C GLY A 128 5.78 2.99 -22.06
N LYS A 129 6.91 2.27 -21.96
CA LYS A 129 7.23 1.43 -20.80
C LYS A 129 7.86 2.29 -19.69
N GLU A 130 7.23 2.32 -18.54
CA GLU A 130 7.74 3.01 -17.34
C GLU A 130 8.06 1.97 -16.26
N GLU A 131 9.21 2.14 -15.60
CA GLU A 131 9.57 1.35 -14.43
C GLU A 131 9.31 2.17 -13.17
N ARG A 132 8.47 1.64 -12.27
CA ARG A 132 8.08 2.31 -11.02
C ARG A 132 8.59 1.53 -9.83
N SER A 133 9.22 2.23 -8.89
CA SER A 133 9.55 1.67 -7.59
C SER A 133 8.27 1.36 -6.82
N VAL A 134 8.25 0.26 -6.09
CA VAL A 134 7.20 -0.08 -5.14
C VAL A 134 7.78 -0.01 -3.73
N ILE A 135 7.12 0.75 -2.85
CA ILE A 135 7.56 1.00 -1.47
C ILE A 135 6.47 0.59 -0.47
N PRO A 136 6.83 0.21 0.76
CA PRO A 136 5.86 0.06 1.85
C PRO A 136 5.28 1.44 2.17
N LEU A 137 3.97 1.47 2.42
CA LEU A 137 3.24 2.67 2.78
C LEU A 137 2.28 2.37 3.92
N THR A 138 2.30 3.20 4.95
CA THR A 138 1.32 3.18 6.04
C THR A 138 0.56 4.48 6.07
N PHE A 139 -0.76 4.40 6.10
CA PHE A 139 -1.61 5.58 6.24
C PHE A 139 -2.88 5.27 7.04
N TRP A 140 -3.58 6.31 7.47
CA TRP A 140 -4.89 6.23 8.13
C TRP A 140 -5.94 6.93 7.28
N ILE A 141 -7.04 6.24 6.99
CA ILE A 141 -8.21 6.74 6.26
C ILE A 141 -9.46 6.43 7.06
N ALA A 142 -10.33 7.41 7.28
CA ALA A 142 -11.54 7.30 8.11
C ALA A 142 -11.24 6.67 9.50
N GLY A 143 -10.09 7.02 10.10
CA GLY A 143 -9.62 6.49 11.38
C GLY A 143 -9.01 5.08 11.34
N ARG A 144 -9.11 4.36 10.23
CA ARG A 144 -8.54 3.01 10.06
C ARG A 144 -7.11 3.08 9.57
N LYS A 145 -6.21 2.33 10.19
CA LYS A 145 -4.84 2.12 9.73
C LYS A 145 -4.81 1.17 8.54
N VAL A 146 -4.08 1.55 7.51
CA VAL A 146 -3.82 0.76 6.30
C VAL A 146 -2.30 0.60 6.14
N ASP A 147 -1.82 -0.63 6.23
CA ASP A 147 -0.45 -0.99 5.90
C ASP A 147 -0.46 -1.65 4.52
N THR A 148 0.18 -1.03 3.54
CA THR A 148 0.14 -1.45 2.15
C THR A 148 1.46 -1.23 1.45
N ARG A 149 1.46 -1.43 0.14
CA ARG A 149 2.53 -1.11 -0.79
C ARG A 149 1.99 -0.18 -1.88
N ALA A 150 2.73 0.88 -2.16
CA ALA A 150 2.35 1.84 -3.19
C ALA A 150 3.42 1.93 -4.28
N SER A 151 2.99 2.05 -5.52
CA SER A 151 3.89 2.40 -6.61
C SER A 151 4.22 3.90 -6.55
N VAL A 152 5.49 4.22 -6.72
CA VAL A 152 5.94 5.61 -6.83
C VAL A 152 5.79 6.04 -8.28
N SER A 153 5.10 7.14 -8.53
CA SER A 153 4.91 7.70 -9.85
C SER A 153 5.06 9.21 -9.82
N ASP A 154 5.43 9.78 -10.93
CA ASP A 154 5.38 11.21 -11.12
C ASP A 154 3.91 11.65 -11.19
N ARG A 155 3.53 12.58 -10.32
CA ARG A 155 2.18 13.10 -10.17
C ARG A 155 2.17 14.63 -10.07
N ASP A 156 3.26 15.29 -10.47
CA ASP A 156 3.40 16.74 -10.32
C ASP A 156 2.25 17.51 -11.00
N ASP A 157 1.77 17.01 -12.15
CA ASP A 157 0.64 17.59 -12.88
C ASP A 157 -0.74 17.15 -12.35
N LEU A 158 -0.79 16.29 -11.32
CA LEU A 158 -2.03 15.75 -10.79
C LEU A 158 -2.43 16.45 -9.48
N THR A 159 -3.73 16.65 -9.31
CA THR A 159 -4.31 17.30 -8.12
C THR A 159 -4.03 16.56 -6.80
N TYR A 160 -3.85 15.25 -6.86
CA TYR A 160 -3.71 14.40 -5.69
C TYR A 160 -2.36 13.69 -5.65
N PRO A 161 -1.54 13.97 -4.63
CA PRO A 161 -0.23 13.32 -4.49
C PRO A 161 -0.31 11.87 -4.03
N LEU A 162 -1.46 11.42 -3.54
CA LEU A 162 -1.73 10.03 -3.17
C LEU A 162 -3.00 9.55 -3.83
N LEU A 163 -2.96 8.35 -4.40
CA LEU A 163 -4.09 7.63 -4.93
C LEU A 163 -4.26 6.33 -4.15
N ILE A 164 -5.47 6.07 -3.68
CA ILE A 164 -5.82 4.86 -2.94
C ILE A 164 -6.60 3.94 -3.85
N GLY A 165 -6.03 2.78 -4.14
CA GLY A 165 -6.60 1.77 -5.04
C GLY A 165 -7.47 0.73 -4.34
N ARG A 166 -8.12 -0.12 -5.14
CA ARG A 166 -9.11 -1.11 -4.69
C ARG A 166 -8.63 -2.04 -3.59
N ILE A 167 -7.37 -2.46 -3.62
CA ILE A 167 -6.82 -3.36 -2.58
C ILE A 167 -6.99 -2.73 -1.19
N ASP A 168 -6.73 -1.43 -1.08
CA ASP A 168 -6.72 -0.71 0.19
C ASP A 168 -8.11 -0.18 0.56
N LEU A 169 -9.05 -0.19 -0.40
CA LEU A 169 -10.45 0.19 -0.21
C LEU A 169 -11.35 -0.98 0.23
N ALA A 170 -10.84 -2.19 0.35
CA ALA A 170 -11.62 -3.31 0.85
C ALA A 170 -12.17 -3.00 2.26
N GLY A 171 -13.47 -3.20 2.47
CA GLY A 171 -14.18 -2.86 3.72
C GLY A 171 -14.50 -1.37 3.89
N PHE A 172 -14.40 -0.58 2.80
CA PHE A 172 -14.95 0.78 2.72
C PHE A 172 -16.08 0.83 1.69
N LEU A 173 -17.07 1.67 1.95
CA LEU A 173 -18.03 2.14 0.95
C LEU A 173 -17.54 3.48 0.42
N VAL A 174 -17.53 3.64 -0.90
CA VAL A 174 -17.12 4.89 -1.53
C VAL A 174 -18.33 5.72 -1.87
N ASN A 175 -18.47 6.89 -1.24
CA ASN A 175 -19.38 7.93 -1.64
C ASN A 175 -18.71 8.75 -2.77
N PRO A 176 -19.26 8.82 -3.98
CA PRO A 176 -18.66 9.54 -5.11
C PRO A 176 -18.68 11.08 -4.96
N GLU A 177 -19.26 11.60 -3.89
CA GLU A 177 -19.30 13.03 -3.63
C GLU A 177 -17.90 13.63 -3.54
N ILE A 178 -17.68 14.74 -4.27
CA ILE A 178 -16.43 15.48 -4.29
C ILE A 178 -16.60 16.75 -3.47
N ASP A 179 -15.75 16.91 -2.47
CA ASP A 179 -15.65 18.13 -1.68
C ASP A 179 -14.85 19.18 -2.46
N LYS A 180 -15.57 20.18 -3.03
CA LYS A 180 -14.95 21.22 -3.87
C LYS A 180 -13.96 22.10 -3.09
N GLU A 181 -14.18 22.32 -1.79
CA GLU A 181 -13.28 23.13 -0.95
C GLU A 181 -11.93 22.42 -0.74
N LYS A 182 -11.95 21.10 -0.55
CA LYS A 182 -10.73 20.29 -0.47
C LYS A 182 -9.95 20.26 -1.77
N LEU A 183 -10.63 20.34 -2.92
CA LEU A 183 -9.98 20.44 -4.24
C LEU A 183 -9.13 21.71 -4.40
N ILE A 184 -9.59 22.83 -3.86
CA ILE A 184 -8.86 24.11 -3.93
C ILE A 184 -7.59 24.06 -3.08
N GLN A 185 -7.67 23.42 -1.92
CA GLN A 185 -6.52 23.23 -1.03
C GLN A 185 -5.46 22.27 -1.59
N ALA A 186 -5.87 21.26 -2.36
CA ALA A 186 -4.97 20.28 -2.95
C ALA A 186 -4.04 20.84 -4.03
N LYS A 187 -4.39 21.94 -4.69
CA LYS A 187 -3.57 22.60 -5.71
C LYS A 187 -2.41 23.45 -5.17
N LYS A 188 -2.21 23.49 -3.85
CA LYS A 188 -1.17 24.31 -3.19
C LYS A 188 -0.01 23.47 -2.62
N TRP A 189 0.40 22.45 -3.35
CA TRP A 189 1.59 21.65 -3.01
C TRP A 189 2.85 22.25 -3.62
#